data_492a0e191b9b6055982124dcf4b2f735
#
_entry.id   492a0e191b9b6055982124dcf4b2f735
#
_cell.length_a   1.000
_cell.length_b   1.000
_cell.length_c   1.000
_cell.angle_alpha   90.00
_cell.angle_beta   90.00
_cell.angle_gamma   90.00
#
_symmetry.space_group_name_H-M   'P 1'
#
loop_
_entity.id
_entity.type
_entity.pdbx_description
1 polymer ?
#
loop_
_entity_poly.entity_id
_entity_poly.type
_entity_poly.pdbx_seq_one_letter_code
_entity_poly.pdbx_strand_id
1 'polypeptide(L)'
;MTREETVKIIRIMVDSYPNYKPNNISETVDVWNMMLSEYTYEQISVALKAYILSDTSGFAPSIGQLIGKIQSITQPQELSEMEAWALVSNALRNSCYNSVEEYAKLPPLVQKSVGLPDQLRTWAIDENYNEQVVSSNFMRCYRTELARHEELSKMPEEVKALIDNAFKNSYSAQIDKERERVIKSFIDRKENEIKALEAKTECVPMPNNIKKRMI
;
A
#
# COMPACT_ATOMS: atom_id res chain seq x y z
N MET A 1 5.57 19.72 13.23
CA MET A 1 5.31 20.11 14.65
C MET A 1 6.40 21.07 15.12
N THR A 2 6.06 22.11 15.88
CA THR A 2 7.05 23.06 16.44
C THR A 2 7.67 22.54 17.75
N ARG A 3 8.84 23.11 18.14
CA ARG A 3 9.49 22.74 19.42
C ARG A 3 8.60 23.00 20.63
N GLU A 4 7.83 24.10 20.61
CA GLU A 4 6.90 24.45 21.69
C GLU A 4 5.75 23.45 21.82
N GLU A 5 5.25 22.96 20.70
CA GLU A 5 4.24 21.92 20.67
C GLU A 5 4.78 20.59 21.20
N THR A 6 6.04 20.27 20.87
CA THR A 6 6.72 19.09 21.45
C THR A 6 6.86 19.19 22.96
N VAL A 7 7.18 20.37 23.50
CA VAL A 7 7.21 20.60 24.95
C VAL A 7 5.86 20.29 25.60
N LYS A 8 4.74 20.67 24.96
CA LYS A 8 3.39 20.35 25.48
C LYS A 8 3.15 18.85 25.52
N ILE A 9 3.54 18.12 24.47
CA ILE A 9 3.42 16.66 24.42
C ILE A 9 4.22 15.98 25.54
N ILE A 10 5.50 16.35 25.69
CA ILE A 10 6.36 15.79 26.75
C ILE A 10 5.80 16.11 28.14
N ARG A 11 5.25 17.32 28.35
CA ARG A 11 4.62 17.69 29.63
C ARG A 11 3.41 16.80 29.94
N ILE A 12 2.53 16.54 28.97
CA ILE A 12 1.40 15.65 29.14
C ILE A 12 1.89 14.24 29.54
N MET A 13 2.97 13.75 28.93
CA MET A 13 3.53 12.44 29.30
C MET A 13 4.09 12.41 30.72
N VAL A 14 4.82 13.45 31.14
CA VAL A 14 5.37 13.57 32.50
C VAL A 14 4.22 13.60 33.53
N ASP A 15 3.15 14.35 33.24
CA ASP A 15 2.01 14.49 34.16
C ASP A 15 1.14 13.21 34.19
N SER A 16 1.09 12.46 33.08
CA SER A 16 0.28 11.22 32.98
C SER A 16 0.99 9.98 33.50
N TYR A 17 2.32 9.95 33.44
CA TYR A 17 3.15 8.79 33.81
C TYR A 17 4.17 9.14 34.89
N PRO A 18 3.90 8.82 36.18
CA PRO A 18 4.78 9.17 37.30
C PRO A 18 6.19 8.62 37.19
N ASN A 19 6.36 7.52 36.44
CA ASN A 19 7.65 6.87 36.20
C ASN A 19 8.46 7.50 35.06
N TYR A 20 7.85 8.35 34.26
CA TYR A 20 8.51 9.02 33.12
C TYR A 20 9.22 10.28 33.60
N LYS A 21 10.51 10.18 33.85
CA LYS A 21 11.37 11.26 34.33
C LYS A 21 12.58 11.42 33.42
N PRO A 22 12.46 12.18 32.32
CA PRO A 22 13.60 12.43 31.44
C PRO A 22 14.71 13.18 32.19
N ASN A 23 15.96 12.71 32.06
CA ASN A 23 17.11 13.30 32.73
C ASN A 23 17.38 14.74 32.26
N ASN A 24 17.18 14.98 30.97
CA ASN A 24 17.30 16.30 30.34
C ASN A 24 16.11 16.56 29.44
N ILE A 25 15.16 17.37 29.91
CA ILE A 25 13.93 17.68 29.19
C ILE A 25 14.25 18.39 27.86
N SER A 26 15.25 19.28 27.81
CA SER A 26 15.59 20.00 26.60
C SER A 26 16.09 19.07 25.49
N GLU A 27 17.01 18.18 25.81
CA GLU A 27 17.51 17.18 24.84
C GLU A 27 16.40 16.21 24.41
N THR A 28 15.57 15.78 25.34
CA THR A 28 14.42 14.91 25.03
C THR A 28 13.47 15.63 24.04
N VAL A 29 13.15 16.89 24.28
CA VAL A 29 12.32 17.68 23.39
C VAL A 29 12.95 17.82 22.01
N ASP A 30 14.26 18.05 21.92
CA ASP A 30 14.96 18.23 20.64
C ASP A 30 14.97 16.93 19.82
N VAL A 31 15.22 15.78 20.47
CA VAL A 31 15.13 14.46 19.83
C VAL A 31 13.70 14.16 19.34
N TRP A 32 12.71 14.37 20.18
CA TRP A 32 11.31 14.14 19.83
C TRP A 32 10.84 15.08 18.71
N ASN A 33 11.24 16.35 18.75
CA ASN A 33 10.90 17.32 17.69
C ASN A 33 11.50 16.91 16.34
N MET A 34 12.75 16.45 16.33
CA MET A 34 13.41 15.96 15.12
C MET A 34 12.69 14.74 14.55
N MET A 35 12.39 13.74 15.39
CA MET A 35 11.77 12.48 14.96
C MET A 35 10.30 12.60 14.56
N LEU A 36 9.60 13.62 15.08
CA LEU A 36 8.17 13.84 14.80
C LEU A 36 7.95 15.05 13.90
N SER A 37 8.97 15.54 13.19
CA SER A 37 8.92 16.73 12.33
C SER A 37 7.88 16.61 11.20
N GLU A 38 7.66 15.40 10.69
CA GLU A 38 6.70 15.11 9.59
C GLU A 38 5.22 15.09 10.06
N TYR A 39 4.97 15.06 11.37
CA TYR A 39 3.63 14.97 11.94
C TYR A 39 3.14 16.31 12.48
N THR A 40 1.82 16.54 12.40
CA THR A 40 1.19 17.71 13.02
C THR A 40 0.99 17.51 14.52
N TYR A 41 0.89 18.62 15.26
CA TYR A 41 0.57 18.57 16.69
C TYR A 41 -0.74 17.84 16.98
N GLU A 42 -1.74 18.03 16.12
CA GLU A 42 -3.05 17.40 16.24
C GLU A 42 -2.97 15.88 16.13
N GLN A 43 -2.23 15.38 15.11
CA GLN A 43 -2.02 13.94 14.94
C GLN A 43 -1.35 13.29 16.16
N ILE A 44 -0.28 13.91 16.66
CA ILE A 44 0.44 13.41 17.85
C ILE A 44 -0.44 13.50 19.10
N SER A 45 -1.19 14.58 19.28
CA SER A 45 -2.08 14.76 20.45
C SER A 45 -3.19 13.69 20.47
N VAL A 46 -3.80 13.41 19.33
CA VAL A 46 -4.83 12.36 19.22
C VAL A 46 -4.24 10.98 19.47
N ALA A 47 -3.06 10.68 18.91
CA ALA A 47 -2.38 9.42 19.13
C ALA A 47 -1.97 9.23 20.60
N LEU A 48 -1.41 10.26 21.23
CA LEU A 48 -1.04 10.23 22.65
C LEU A 48 -2.27 10.01 23.54
N LYS A 49 -3.36 10.73 23.28
CA LYS A 49 -4.62 10.55 24.00
C LYS A 49 -5.17 9.13 23.83
N ALA A 50 -5.17 8.61 22.61
CA ALA A 50 -5.61 7.25 22.34
C ALA A 50 -4.71 6.20 23.01
N TYR A 51 -3.40 6.45 23.08
CA TYR A 51 -2.46 5.59 23.79
C TYR A 51 -2.75 5.59 25.30
N ILE A 52 -2.82 6.76 25.93
CA ILE A 52 -3.08 6.90 27.38
C ILE A 52 -4.38 6.20 27.76
N LEU A 53 -5.44 6.33 26.95
CA LEU A 53 -6.74 5.71 27.22
C LEU A 53 -6.74 4.19 27.05
N SER A 54 -5.84 3.63 26.25
CA SER A 54 -5.73 2.19 26.01
C SER A 54 -4.59 1.53 26.76
N ASP A 55 -3.74 2.32 27.43
CA ASP A 55 -2.56 1.81 28.14
C ASP A 55 -2.94 1.15 29.46
N THR A 56 -2.46 -0.07 29.65
CA THR A 56 -2.59 -0.84 30.88
C THR A 56 -1.24 -1.11 31.55
N SER A 57 -0.15 -0.69 30.91
CA SER A 57 1.22 -0.95 31.36
C SER A 57 1.72 0.08 32.37
N GLY A 58 1.18 1.31 32.33
CA GLY A 58 1.62 2.44 33.14
C GLY A 58 2.96 3.05 32.71
N PHE A 59 3.43 2.75 31.50
CA PHE A 59 4.65 3.31 30.93
C PHE A 59 4.35 4.30 29.80
N ALA A 60 5.10 5.41 29.78
CA ALA A 60 4.98 6.39 28.70
C ALA A 60 5.35 5.78 27.34
N PRO A 61 4.65 6.15 26.27
CA PRO A 61 4.91 5.61 24.96
C PRO A 61 6.28 6.01 24.41
N SER A 62 6.90 5.11 23.67
CA SER A 62 8.03 5.45 22.81
C SER A 62 7.53 6.19 21.57
N ILE A 63 8.45 6.88 20.86
CA ILE A 63 8.16 7.55 19.58
C ILE A 63 7.54 6.57 18.58
N GLY A 64 8.10 5.35 18.47
CA GLY A 64 7.58 4.33 17.57
C GLY A 64 6.16 3.85 17.91
N GLN A 65 5.80 3.79 19.19
CA GLN A 65 4.44 3.45 19.62
C GLN A 65 3.44 4.55 19.25
N LEU A 66 3.83 5.83 19.37
CA LEU A 66 2.96 6.93 18.92
C LEU A 66 2.78 6.93 17.42
N ILE A 67 3.85 6.75 16.65
CA ILE A 67 3.77 6.65 15.18
C ILE A 67 2.87 5.48 14.79
N GLY A 68 3.05 4.30 15.38
CA GLY A 68 2.19 3.15 15.14
C GLY A 68 0.72 3.42 15.50
N LYS A 69 0.46 4.20 16.56
CA LYS A 69 -0.91 4.59 16.93
C LYS A 69 -1.53 5.57 15.93
N ILE A 70 -0.76 6.53 15.40
CA ILE A 70 -1.22 7.43 14.34
C ILE A 70 -1.64 6.61 13.12
N GLN A 71 -0.78 5.69 12.69
CA GLN A 71 -1.05 4.85 11.52
C GLN A 71 -2.29 4.00 11.69
N SER A 72 -2.46 3.35 12.86
CA SER A 72 -3.65 2.55 13.14
C SER A 72 -4.97 3.35 13.11
N ILE A 73 -4.90 4.67 13.30
CA ILE A 73 -6.08 5.56 13.25
C ILE A 73 -6.30 6.15 11.86
N THR A 74 -5.22 6.45 11.13
CA THR A 74 -5.27 7.21 9.87
C THR A 74 -5.22 6.35 8.63
N GLN A 75 -4.60 5.17 8.69
CA GLN A 75 -4.49 4.29 7.53
C GLN A 75 -5.76 3.45 7.37
N PRO A 76 -6.25 3.27 6.13
CA PRO A 76 -7.30 2.31 5.86
C PRO A 76 -6.83 0.91 6.27
N GLN A 77 -7.74 0.12 6.80
CA GLN A 77 -7.45 -1.25 7.18
C GLN A 77 -7.08 -2.04 5.92
N GLU A 78 -5.89 -2.62 5.92
CA GLU A 78 -5.46 -3.51 4.85
C GLU A 78 -6.33 -4.77 4.80
N LEU A 79 -6.41 -5.38 3.62
CA LEU A 79 -7.20 -6.59 3.43
C LEU A 79 -6.66 -7.73 4.30
N SER A 80 -7.56 -8.50 4.86
CA SER A 80 -7.20 -9.78 5.49
C SER A 80 -6.67 -10.78 4.45
N GLU A 81 -5.92 -11.76 4.89
CA GLU A 81 -5.39 -12.82 4.01
C GLU A 81 -6.48 -13.51 3.19
N MET A 82 -7.64 -13.74 3.79
CA MET A 82 -8.78 -14.38 3.14
C MET A 82 -9.44 -13.47 2.10
N GLU A 83 -9.59 -12.19 2.39
CA GLU A 83 -10.11 -11.20 1.42
C GLU A 83 -9.15 -11.04 0.24
N ALA A 84 -7.85 -10.96 0.51
CA ALA A 84 -6.83 -10.91 -0.53
C ALA A 84 -6.86 -12.17 -1.41
N TRP A 85 -7.00 -13.35 -0.80
CA TRP A 85 -7.15 -14.59 -1.56
C TRP A 85 -8.43 -14.63 -2.38
N ALA A 86 -9.54 -14.14 -1.87
CA ALA A 86 -10.80 -14.07 -2.61
C ALA A 86 -10.67 -13.25 -3.89
N LEU A 87 -9.91 -12.14 -3.87
CA LEU A 87 -9.62 -11.35 -5.08
C LEU A 87 -8.79 -12.15 -6.09
N VAL A 88 -7.76 -12.87 -5.63
CA VAL A 88 -6.93 -13.72 -6.50
C VAL A 88 -7.74 -14.86 -7.09
N SER A 89 -8.55 -15.55 -6.27
CA SER A 89 -9.42 -16.63 -6.72
C SER A 89 -10.43 -16.17 -7.79
N ASN A 90 -10.98 -14.98 -7.64
CA ASN A 90 -11.83 -14.37 -8.66
C ASN A 90 -11.07 -14.05 -9.96
N ALA A 91 -9.86 -13.50 -9.83
CA ALA A 91 -9.02 -13.19 -10.98
C ALA A 91 -8.61 -14.47 -11.76
N LEU A 92 -8.37 -15.58 -11.08
CA LEU A 92 -8.00 -16.86 -11.71
C LEU A 92 -9.03 -17.36 -12.73
N ARG A 93 -10.32 -17.08 -12.52
CA ARG A 93 -11.40 -17.54 -13.42
C ARG A 93 -11.23 -17.04 -14.85
N ASN A 94 -10.64 -15.87 -15.04
CA ASN A 94 -10.44 -15.25 -16.35
C ASN A 94 -8.97 -15.23 -16.80
N SER A 95 -8.05 -15.72 -15.96
CA SER A 95 -6.60 -15.54 -16.16
C SER A 95 -6.00 -16.46 -17.22
N CYS A 96 -6.73 -17.44 -17.76
CA CYS A 96 -6.25 -18.27 -18.88
C CYS A 96 -5.84 -17.41 -20.10
N TYR A 97 -6.63 -16.38 -20.41
CA TYR A 97 -6.41 -15.51 -21.58
C TYR A 97 -6.11 -14.05 -21.22
N ASN A 98 -6.60 -13.58 -20.05
CA ASN A 98 -6.56 -12.18 -19.65
C ASN A 98 -5.75 -11.98 -18.35
N SER A 99 -4.69 -12.76 -18.14
CA SER A 99 -3.92 -12.73 -16.88
C SER A 99 -3.35 -11.35 -16.55
N VAL A 100 -2.88 -10.59 -17.54
CA VAL A 100 -2.32 -9.24 -17.31
C VAL A 100 -3.41 -8.25 -16.92
N GLU A 101 -4.59 -8.33 -17.57
CA GLU A 101 -5.73 -7.47 -17.25
C GLU A 101 -6.28 -7.76 -15.83
N GLU A 102 -6.49 -9.03 -15.51
CA GLU A 102 -6.96 -9.43 -14.18
C GLU A 102 -5.94 -9.09 -13.10
N TYR A 103 -4.65 -9.27 -13.38
CA TYR A 103 -3.58 -8.88 -12.49
C TYR A 103 -3.56 -7.37 -12.22
N ALA A 104 -3.75 -6.54 -13.24
CA ALA A 104 -3.76 -5.08 -13.13
C ALA A 104 -4.93 -4.55 -12.26
N LYS A 105 -6.02 -5.31 -12.12
CA LYS A 105 -7.16 -4.97 -11.25
C LYS A 105 -6.90 -5.24 -9.78
N LEU A 106 -5.90 -6.07 -9.45
CA LEU A 106 -5.58 -6.42 -8.06
C LEU A 106 -4.93 -5.25 -7.33
N PRO A 107 -5.18 -5.09 -6.02
CA PRO A 107 -4.46 -4.13 -5.19
C PRO A 107 -2.94 -4.35 -5.23
N PRO A 108 -2.12 -3.28 -5.09
CA PRO A 108 -0.65 -3.38 -5.22
C PRO A 108 0.00 -4.42 -4.31
N LEU A 109 -0.49 -4.57 -3.07
CA LEU A 109 0.03 -5.54 -2.12
C LEU A 109 -0.29 -6.97 -2.53
N VAL A 110 -1.51 -7.19 -3.06
CA VAL A 110 -1.93 -8.49 -3.61
C VAL A 110 -1.10 -8.84 -4.85
N GLN A 111 -0.86 -7.86 -5.75
CA GLN A 111 0.01 -8.02 -6.90
C GLN A 111 1.42 -8.46 -6.51
N LYS A 112 2.01 -7.82 -5.48
CA LYS A 112 3.33 -8.21 -4.95
C LYS A 112 3.34 -9.64 -4.44
N SER A 113 2.28 -10.06 -3.79
CA SER A 113 2.15 -11.41 -3.22
C SER A 113 1.94 -12.51 -4.28
N VAL A 114 1.29 -12.18 -5.39
CA VAL A 114 1.16 -13.08 -6.56
C VAL A 114 2.48 -13.17 -7.33
N GLY A 115 3.23 -12.08 -7.41
CA GLY A 115 4.46 -11.99 -8.18
C GLY A 115 4.25 -11.37 -9.57
N LEU A 116 4.21 -12.15 -10.62
CA LEU A 116 4.02 -11.69 -12.00
C LEU A 116 2.65 -12.12 -12.56
N PRO A 117 2.12 -11.42 -13.59
CA PRO A 117 0.87 -11.79 -14.24
C PRO A 117 0.86 -13.24 -14.79
N ASP A 118 2.01 -13.74 -15.25
CA ASP A 118 2.15 -15.12 -15.72
C ASP A 118 1.90 -16.16 -14.63
N GLN A 119 2.07 -15.81 -13.37
CA GLN A 119 1.76 -16.70 -12.25
C GLN A 119 0.26 -17.00 -12.19
N LEU A 120 -0.60 -15.98 -12.39
CA LEU A 120 -2.06 -16.19 -12.47
C LEU A 120 -2.42 -17.12 -13.62
N ARG A 121 -1.78 -16.91 -14.77
CA ARG A 121 -2.00 -17.77 -15.93
C ARG A 121 -1.58 -19.23 -15.64
N THR A 122 -0.39 -19.40 -15.07
CA THR A 122 0.13 -20.72 -14.70
C THR A 122 -0.85 -21.45 -13.78
N TRP A 123 -1.33 -20.78 -12.73
CA TRP A 123 -2.32 -21.37 -11.83
C TRP A 123 -3.66 -21.69 -12.52
N ALA A 124 -4.08 -20.85 -13.48
CA ALA A 124 -5.35 -21.03 -14.18
C ALA A 124 -5.36 -22.17 -15.20
N ILE A 125 -4.19 -22.59 -15.74
CA ILE A 125 -4.06 -23.65 -16.73
C ILE A 125 -3.43 -24.94 -16.20
N ASP A 126 -3.02 -24.96 -14.93
CA ASP A 126 -2.37 -26.12 -14.32
C ASP A 126 -3.40 -27.24 -14.09
N GLU A 127 -3.24 -28.36 -14.77
CA GLU A 127 -4.10 -29.55 -14.61
C GLU A 127 -4.00 -30.16 -13.19
N ASN A 128 -2.90 -29.95 -12.49
CA ASN A 128 -2.67 -30.41 -11.12
C ASN A 128 -2.94 -29.30 -10.07
N TYR A 129 -3.71 -28.26 -10.45
CA TYR A 129 -4.02 -27.16 -9.56
C TYR A 129 -4.66 -27.64 -8.25
N ASN A 130 -3.98 -27.36 -7.15
CA ASN A 130 -4.48 -27.62 -5.81
C ASN A 130 -4.72 -26.29 -5.08
N GLU A 131 -5.99 -25.89 -4.98
CA GLU A 131 -6.39 -24.63 -4.38
C GLU A 131 -5.87 -24.47 -2.94
N GLN A 132 -5.89 -25.54 -2.13
CA GLN A 132 -5.43 -25.47 -0.74
C GLN A 132 -3.93 -25.17 -0.65
N VAL A 133 -3.13 -25.76 -1.52
CA VAL A 133 -1.68 -25.53 -1.56
C VAL A 133 -1.38 -24.13 -2.05
N VAL A 134 -2.00 -23.70 -3.15
CA VAL A 134 -1.79 -22.38 -3.75
C VAL A 134 -2.24 -21.28 -2.81
N SER A 135 -3.45 -21.40 -2.22
CA SER A 135 -3.97 -20.42 -1.26
C SER A 135 -3.08 -20.29 -0.02
N SER A 136 -2.65 -21.43 0.54
CA SER A 136 -1.76 -21.42 1.72
C SER A 136 -0.42 -20.74 1.43
N ASN A 137 0.15 -21.00 0.26
CA ASN A 137 1.39 -20.34 -0.16
C ASN A 137 1.19 -18.85 -0.42
N PHE A 138 0.11 -18.47 -1.11
CA PHE A 138 -0.25 -17.08 -1.33
C PHE A 138 -0.44 -16.33 0.00
N MET A 139 -1.24 -16.87 0.93
CA MET A 139 -1.49 -16.25 2.23
C MET A 139 -0.20 -16.04 3.03
N ARG A 140 0.74 -16.98 2.94
CA ARG A 140 2.07 -16.83 3.57
C ARG A 140 2.86 -15.69 2.95
N CYS A 141 2.89 -15.60 1.62
CA CYS A 141 3.53 -14.50 0.91
C CYS A 141 2.86 -13.16 1.25
N TYR A 142 1.54 -13.11 1.23
CA TYR A 142 0.77 -11.91 1.55
C TYR A 142 1.05 -11.41 2.96
N ARG A 143 1.07 -12.29 3.96
CA ARG A 143 1.41 -11.95 5.34
C ARG A 143 2.82 -11.34 5.45
N THR A 144 3.79 -11.90 4.71
CA THR A 144 5.16 -11.39 4.70
C THR A 144 5.24 -10.01 4.06
N GLU A 145 4.56 -9.79 2.92
CA GLU A 145 4.53 -8.49 2.25
C GLU A 145 3.74 -7.45 3.05
N LEU A 146 2.66 -7.85 3.73
CA LEU A 146 1.89 -6.99 4.62
C LEU A 146 2.75 -6.49 5.79
N ALA A 147 3.42 -7.41 6.49
CA ALA A 147 4.31 -7.03 7.59
C ALA A 147 5.42 -6.07 7.13
N ARG A 148 6.01 -6.35 5.96
CA ARG A 148 7.03 -5.47 5.36
C ARG A 148 6.46 -4.10 5.00
N HIS A 149 5.24 -4.05 4.45
CA HIS A 149 4.55 -2.80 4.13
C HIS A 149 4.28 -1.98 5.39
N GLU A 150 3.80 -2.62 6.46
CA GLU A 150 3.58 -1.98 7.75
C GLU A 150 4.88 -1.44 8.38
N GLU A 151 5.98 -2.19 8.30
CA GLU A 151 7.28 -1.71 8.79
C GLU A 151 7.79 -0.51 7.99
N LEU A 152 7.73 -0.57 6.66
CA LEU A 152 8.13 0.55 5.80
C LEU A 152 7.25 1.78 6.02
N SER A 153 5.95 1.60 6.23
CA SER A 153 5.04 2.72 6.47
C SER A 153 5.40 3.53 7.72
N LYS A 154 6.03 2.88 8.73
CA LYS A 154 6.49 3.54 9.98
C LYS A 154 7.75 4.37 9.81
N MET A 155 8.46 4.20 8.72
CA MET A 155 9.74 4.89 8.49
C MET A 155 9.50 6.27 7.86
N PRO A 156 10.30 7.29 8.25
CA PRO A 156 10.33 8.58 7.57
C PRO A 156 10.65 8.44 6.08
N GLU A 157 10.12 9.35 5.26
CA GLU A 157 10.33 9.32 3.79
C GLU A 157 11.82 9.38 3.41
N GLU A 158 12.63 10.12 4.17
CA GLU A 158 14.09 10.19 3.97
C GLU A 158 14.75 8.81 4.13
N VAL A 159 14.32 8.03 5.13
CA VAL A 159 14.84 6.67 5.38
C VAL A 159 14.35 5.72 4.30
N LYS A 160 13.09 5.82 3.86
CA LYS A 160 12.57 5.03 2.73
C LYS A 160 13.37 5.27 1.46
N ALA A 161 13.66 6.54 1.14
CA ALA A 161 14.47 6.90 -0.02
C ALA A 161 15.91 6.32 0.04
N LEU A 162 16.52 6.30 1.23
CA LEU A 162 17.84 5.65 1.42
C LEU A 162 17.78 4.13 1.22
N ILE A 163 16.73 3.48 1.75
CA ILE A 163 16.51 2.05 1.57
C ILE A 163 16.29 1.74 0.08
N ASP A 164 15.43 2.49 -0.60
CA ASP A 164 15.16 2.30 -2.02
C ASP A 164 16.42 2.47 -2.87
N ASN A 165 17.26 3.47 -2.57
CA ASN A 165 18.52 3.65 -3.26
C ASN A 165 19.52 2.53 -2.97
N ALA A 166 19.62 2.05 -1.73
CA ALA A 166 20.51 0.97 -1.34
C ALA A 166 20.12 -0.37 -1.99
N PHE A 167 18.82 -0.62 -2.14
CA PHE A 167 18.29 -1.88 -2.67
C PHE A 167 17.79 -1.80 -4.11
N LYS A 168 18.06 -0.70 -4.82
CA LYS A 168 17.60 -0.44 -6.19
C LYS A 168 17.92 -1.55 -7.21
N ASN A 169 18.95 -2.34 -6.94
CA ASN A 169 19.39 -3.45 -7.77
C ASN A 169 19.09 -4.82 -7.12
N SER A 170 18.32 -4.87 -6.04
CA SER A 170 17.91 -6.13 -5.43
C SER A 170 17.03 -6.95 -6.37
N TYR A 171 16.95 -8.26 -6.14
CA TYR A 171 16.10 -9.16 -6.92
C TYR A 171 14.62 -8.74 -6.87
N SER A 172 14.13 -8.33 -5.71
CA SER A 172 12.75 -7.80 -5.56
C SER A 172 12.50 -6.56 -6.41
N ALA A 173 13.44 -5.62 -6.43
CA ALA A 173 13.32 -4.42 -7.27
C ALA A 173 13.36 -4.74 -8.77
N GLN A 174 14.06 -5.81 -9.18
CA GLN A 174 14.05 -6.27 -10.57
C GLN A 174 12.68 -6.86 -10.95
N ILE A 175 12.07 -7.66 -10.06
CA ILE A 175 10.71 -8.19 -10.25
C ILE A 175 9.69 -7.05 -10.32
N ASP A 176 9.77 -6.04 -9.46
CA ASP A 176 8.87 -4.90 -9.46
C ASP A 176 8.96 -4.12 -10.79
N LYS A 177 10.17 -3.88 -11.29
CA LYS A 177 10.40 -3.25 -12.61
C LYS A 177 9.82 -4.07 -13.76
N GLU A 178 9.99 -5.38 -13.75
CA GLU A 178 9.45 -6.25 -14.79
C GLU A 178 7.92 -6.28 -14.75
N ARG A 179 7.33 -6.30 -13.55
CA ARG A 179 5.89 -6.21 -13.33
C ARG A 179 5.31 -4.91 -13.93
N GLU A 180 5.91 -3.76 -13.60
CA GLU A 180 5.50 -2.46 -14.14
C GLU A 180 5.63 -2.40 -15.66
N ARG A 181 6.71 -2.95 -16.21
CA ARG A 181 6.95 -3.03 -17.66
C ARG A 181 5.87 -3.82 -18.37
N VAL A 182 5.51 -4.99 -17.84
CA VAL A 182 4.46 -5.84 -18.42
C VAL A 182 3.10 -5.14 -18.38
N ILE A 183 2.73 -4.55 -17.25
CA ILE A 183 1.47 -3.81 -17.09
C ILE A 183 1.43 -2.62 -18.06
N LYS A 184 2.50 -1.82 -18.11
CA LYS A 184 2.57 -0.66 -19.00
C LYS A 184 2.42 -1.06 -20.47
N SER A 185 3.14 -2.10 -20.93
CA SER A 185 3.03 -2.58 -22.30
C SER A 185 1.62 -3.07 -22.66
N PHE A 186 0.89 -3.61 -21.69
CA PHE A 186 -0.50 -4.02 -21.86
C PHE A 186 -1.43 -2.80 -22.00
N ILE A 187 -1.28 -1.80 -21.12
CA ILE A 187 -2.07 -0.57 -21.17
C ILE A 187 -1.86 0.15 -22.52
N ASP A 188 -0.61 0.35 -22.92
CA ASP A 188 -0.26 1.00 -24.19
C ASP A 188 -0.88 0.27 -25.40
N ARG A 189 -0.91 -1.07 -25.37
CA ARG A 189 -1.56 -1.88 -26.41
C ARG A 189 -3.07 -1.66 -26.43
N LYS A 190 -3.73 -1.66 -25.28
CA LYS A 190 -5.17 -1.43 -25.17
C LYS A 190 -5.57 -0.01 -25.63
N GLU A 191 -4.82 1.00 -25.24
CA GLU A 191 -5.04 2.37 -25.71
C GLU A 191 -4.92 2.48 -27.23
N ASN A 192 -3.93 1.81 -27.85
CA ASN A 192 -3.78 1.79 -29.29
C ASN A 192 -4.92 1.03 -29.99
N GLU A 193 -5.43 -0.06 -29.41
CA GLU A 193 -6.61 -0.77 -29.91
C GLU A 193 -7.86 0.13 -29.87
N ILE A 194 -8.07 0.87 -28.77
CA ILE A 194 -9.19 1.81 -28.62
C ILE A 194 -9.10 2.93 -29.68
N LYS A 195 -7.93 3.57 -29.81
CA LYS A 195 -7.72 4.61 -30.84
C LYS A 195 -7.96 4.09 -32.25
N ALA A 196 -7.56 2.85 -32.56
CA ALA A 196 -7.78 2.23 -33.84
C ALA A 196 -9.27 1.93 -34.11
N LEU A 197 -10.05 1.62 -33.09
CA LEU A 197 -11.50 1.43 -33.17
C LEU A 197 -12.24 2.76 -33.36
N GLU A 198 -11.85 3.80 -32.64
CA GLU A 198 -12.39 5.15 -32.76
C GLU A 198 -12.15 5.71 -34.16
N ALA A 199 -10.93 5.57 -34.67
CA ALA A 199 -10.61 5.97 -36.05
C ALA A 199 -11.42 5.23 -37.14
N LYS A 200 -11.80 3.97 -36.90
CA LYS A 200 -12.67 3.21 -37.80
C LYS A 200 -14.14 3.64 -37.73
N THR A 201 -14.60 4.07 -36.56
CA THR A 201 -15.98 4.56 -36.35
C THR A 201 -16.18 5.96 -36.95
N GLU A 202 -15.17 6.82 -36.94
CA GLU A 202 -15.20 8.13 -37.59
C GLU A 202 -15.23 8.04 -39.13
N CYS A 203 -14.74 6.95 -39.74
CA CYS A 203 -14.67 6.75 -41.17
C CYS A 203 -15.92 6.10 -41.82
N VAL A 204 -17.02 5.89 -41.06
CA VAL A 204 -18.28 5.38 -41.64
C VAL A 204 -19.10 6.57 -42.16
N PRO A 205 -19.11 6.87 -43.46
CA PRO A 205 -19.97 7.93 -44.02
C PRO A 205 -21.44 7.53 -43.80
N MET A 206 -22.21 8.39 -43.24
CA MET A 206 -23.66 8.21 -43.10
C MET A 206 -24.25 7.89 -44.46
N PRO A 207 -25.03 6.81 -44.61
CA PRO A 207 -25.66 6.48 -45.86
C PRO A 207 -26.63 7.60 -46.24
N ASN A 208 -26.47 8.12 -47.46
CA ASN A 208 -27.21 9.28 -48.01
C ASN A 208 -28.75 9.15 -48.03
N ASN A 209 -29.30 8.01 -47.61
CA ASN A 209 -30.73 7.75 -47.63
C ASN A 209 -31.53 8.32 -46.42
N ILE A 210 -30.85 8.83 -45.38
CA ILE A 210 -31.55 9.41 -44.21
C ILE A 210 -31.82 10.90 -44.40
N LYS A 211 -31.03 11.59 -45.27
CA LYS A 211 -31.25 13.04 -45.52
C LYS A 211 -32.54 13.38 -46.32
N LYS A 212 -33.24 12.40 -46.90
CA LYS A 212 -34.47 12.62 -47.67
C LYS A 212 -35.78 12.42 -46.93
N ARG A 213 -35.73 12.13 -45.62
CA ARG A 213 -36.96 11.94 -44.80
C ARG A 213 -37.22 13.02 -43.75
N MET A 214 -36.45 14.10 -43.75
CA MET A 214 -36.61 15.24 -42.82
C MET A 214 -36.83 16.58 -43.57
N ILE A 215 -37.53 16.56 -44.72
CA ILE A 215 -38.10 17.76 -45.35
C ILE A 215 -39.57 17.49 -45.59
#